data_297c21439fcdc11787403e4d1041718a
#
_entry.id   297c21439fcdc11787403e4d1041718a
#
_cell.length_a   1.000
_cell.length_b   1.000
_cell.length_c   1.000
_cell.angle_alpha   90.00
_cell.angle_beta   90.00
_cell.angle_gamma   90.00
#
_symmetry.space_group_name_H-M   'P 1'
#
loop_
_entity.id
_entity.type
_entity.pdbx_description
1 polymer ?
#
loop_
_entity_poly.entity_id
_entity_poly.type
_entity_poly.pdbx_seq_one_letter_code
_entity_poly.pdbx_strand_id
1 'polypeptide(L)'
;VVPASIMGVETGQHSRGHRFHHPDPVRINGADHYESALRAAHVLVNRQDRHDHIFQGVRAEGERLGGQAVMEAALLDEVNALVEWPAVVSGSFDADFLRVPAEALISSMQEHQRYFPVRDANGALMPHFITVANIDSQDPQRVIAGNERVIRPRLADAAFFWDQDRSQTLAERLPALEHVVFQKALGSLKDKGDRVASLAQQYANAFSTDSALTHRAALLARADLLTEMVGEFPDLQGVMGRYYAVEDGEPQALANA
;
A
#
# COMPACT_ATOMS: atom_id res chain seq x y z
N VAL A 1 34.74 -23.36 -10.23
CA VAL A 1 34.64 -21.89 -10.25
C VAL A 1 35.51 -21.38 -11.39
N VAL A 2 34.98 -20.54 -12.24
CA VAL A 2 35.76 -19.85 -13.29
C VAL A 2 36.50 -18.69 -12.60
N PRO A 3 37.84 -18.63 -12.69
CA PRO A 3 38.59 -17.52 -12.10
C PRO A 3 38.20 -16.19 -12.79
N ALA A 4 37.74 -15.23 -12.02
CA ALA A 4 37.38 -13.89 -12.47
C ALA A 4 37.46 -12.89 -11.33
N SER A 5 37.65 -11.63 -11.64
CA SER A 5 37.53 -10.52 -10.70
C SER A 5 36.43 -9.57 -11.17
N ILE A 6 35.46 -9.28 -10.34
CA ILE A 6 34.35 -8.38 -10.61
C ILE A 6 34.32 -7.30 -9.53
N MET A 7 34.51 -6.05 -9.95
CA MET A 7 34.52 -4.89 -9.01
C MET A 7 35.53 -5.06 -7.86
N GLY A 8 36.68 -5.68 -8.13
CA GLY A 8 37.71 -5.93 -7.12
C GLY A 8 37.46 -7.13 -6.20
N VAL A 9 36.42 -7.91 -6.44
CA VAL A 9 36.11 -9.15 -5.70
C VAL A 9 36.49 -10.35 -6.57
N GLU A 10 37.38 -11.17 -6.05
CA GLU A 10 37.81 -12.41 -6.70
C GLU A 10 36.73 -13.49 -6.52
N THR A 11 36.52 -14.28 -7.61
CA THR A 11 35.64 -15.44 -7.54
C THR A 11 36.23 -16.52 -6.62
N GLY A 12 35.39 -17.18 -5.84
CA GLY A 12 35.82 -18.20 -4.88
C GLY A 12 34.78 -19.29 -4.68
N GLN A 13 35.07 -20.20 -3.76
CA GLN A 13 34.20 -21.31 -3.38
C GLN A 13 33.45 -21.05 -2.06
N HIS A 14 33.38 -19.80 -1.62
CA HIS A 14 32.70 -19.46 -0.39
C HIS A 14 31.59 -18.45 -0.66
N SER A 15 30.45 -18.65 -0.05
CA SER A 15 29.34 -17.75 0.02
C SER A 15 29.03 -17.41 1.48
N ARG A 16 27.96 -16.66 1.70
CA ARG A 16 27.47 -16.36 3.06
C ARG A 16 26.07 -16.94 3.22
N GLY A 17 25.83 -17.52 4.40
CA GLY A 17 24.50 -17.89 4.82
C GLY A 17 23.74 -16.69 5.41
N HIS A 18 22.60 -16.97 5.98
CA HIS A 18 21.78 -15.97 6.65
C HIS A 18 22.52 -15.34 7.83
N ARG A 19 22.60 -14.01 7.88
CA ARG A 19 23.47 -13.28 8.81
C ARG A 19 23.25 -13.59 10.29
N PHE A 20 22.05 -14.03 10.69
CA PHE A 20 21.74 -14.38 12.09
C PHE A 20 21.66 -15.87 12.32
N HIS A 21 21.15 -16.66 11.37
CA HIS A 21 20.99 -18.11 11.53
C HIS A 21 22.26 -18.88 11.16
N HIS A 22 23.09 -18.33 10.26
CA HIS A 22 24.33 -18.96 9.81
C HIS A 22 25.38 -17.90 9.48
N PRO A 23 26.02 -17.27 10.49
CA PRO A 23 26.98 -16.18 10.29
C PRO A 23 28.29 -16.62 9.63
N ASP A 24 28.60 -17.91 9.68
CA ASP A 24 29.83 -18.47 9.15
C ASP A 24 29.83 -18.59 7.63
N PRO A 25 31.01 -18.54 6.96
CA PRO A 25 31.11 -18.76 5.53
C PRO A 25 30.63 -20.15 5.10
N VAL A 26 29.87 -20.21 4.03
CA VAL A 26 29.34 -21.45 3.43
C VAL A 26 30.26 -21.89 2.29
N ARG A 27 30.85 -23.07 2.38
CA ARG A 27 31.65 -23.63 1.30
C ARG A 27 30.77 -24.26 0.24
N ILE A 28 30.95 -23.84 -1.01
CA ILE A 28 30.27 -24.36 -2.19
C ILE A 28 31.19 -25.30 -2.93
N ASN A 29 30.96 -26.61 -2.82
CA ASN A 29 31.82 -27.64 -3.41
C ASN A 29 31.60 -27.84 -4.92
N GLY A 30 30.46 -27.39 -5.45
CA GLY A 30 30.11 -27.47 -6.87
C GLY A 30 28.81 -26.77 -7.15
N ALA A 31 28.48 -26.57 -8.44
CA ALA A 31 27.23 -25.93 -8.83
C ALA A 31 26.00 -26.69 -8.34
N ASP A 32 26.06 -28.03 -8.39
CA ASP A 32 24.98 -28.92 -7.96
C ASP A 32 24.65 -28.81 -6.46
N HIS A 33 25.60 -28.35 -5.67
CA HIS A 33 25.44 -28.15 -4.21
C HIS A 33 25.08 -26.72 -3.80
N TYR A 34 25.01 -25.78 -4.75
CA TYR A 34 24.84 -24.37 -4.44
C TYR A 34 23.55 -24.12 -3.65
N GLU A 35 22.41 -24.55 -4.20
CA GLU A 35 21.10 -24.32 -3.57
C GLU A 35 20.96 -25.09 -2.24
N SER A 36 21.40 -26.34 -2.19
CA SER A 36 21.29 -27.16 -0.98
C SER A 36 22.19 -26.64 0.14
N ALA A 37 23.40 -26.18 -0.18
CA ALA A 37 24.31 -25.59 0.80
C ALA A 37 23.77 -24.28 1.37
N LEU A 38 23.21 -23.41 0.54
CA LEU A 38 22.62 -22.15 0.99
C LEU A 38 21.30 -22.36 1.73
N ARG A 39 20.46 -23.31 1.31
CA ARG A 39 19.26 -23.68 2.06
C ARG A 39 19.61 -24.20 3.48
N ALA A 40 20.67 -25.02 3.63
CA ALA A 40 21.16 -25.46 4.93
C ALA A 40 21.69 -24.28 5.79
N ALA A 41 22.11 -23.21 5.13
CA ALA A 41 22.55 -21.97 5.76
C ALA A 41 21.46 -20.90 5.84
N HIS A 42 20.18 -21.30 5.79
CA HIS A 42 19.00 -20.45 5.88
C HIS A 42 18.91 -19.35 4.77
N VAL A 43 19.20 -19.76 3.53
CA VAL A 43 19.01 -18.89 2.36
C VAL A 43 18.26 -19.66 1.28
N LEU A 44 17.06 -19.23 0.93
CA LEU A 44 16.29 -19.73 -0.19
C LEU A 44 16.71 -18.97 -1.46
N VAL A 45 17.61 -19.57 -2.24
CA VAL A 45 18.20 -18.93 -3.42
C VAL A 45 17.19 -18.80 -4.55
N ASN A 46 16.41 -19.87 -4.79
CA ASN A 46 15.43 -19.88 -5.86
C ASN A 46 14.32 -18.88 -5.58
N ARG A 47 14.15 -17.92 -6.50
CA ARG A 47 13.14 -16.86 -6.36
C ARG A 47 11.72 -17.42 -6.35
N GLN A 48 11.44 -18.43 -7.18
CA GLN A 48 10.10 -19.02 -7.28
C GLN A 48 9.74 -19.80 -6.03
N ASP A 49 10.63 -20.65 -5.52
CA ASP A 49 10.42 -21.39 -4.27
C ASP A 49 10.16 -20.45 -3.11
N ARG A 50 10.90 -19.36 -3.04
CA ARG A 50 10.75 -18.34 -1.99
C ARG A 50 9.42 -17.58 -2.13
N HIS A 51 9.06 -17.20 -3.35
CA HIS A 51 7.76 -16.59 -3.67
C HIS A 51 6.60 -17.49 -3.24
N ASP A 52 6.65 -18.76 -3.65
CA ASP A 52 5.59 -19.73 -3.34
C ASP A 52 5.48 -19.98 -1.83
N HIS A 53 6.61 -20.01 -1.13
CA HIS A 53 6.64 -20.11 0.33
C HIS A 53 5.95 -18.92 1.00
N ILE A 54 6.26 -17.70 0.56
CA ILE A 54 5.64 -16.47 1.08
C ILE A 54 4.15 -16.48 0.76
N PHE A 55 3.77 -16.76 -0.48
CA PHE A 55 2.38 -16.77 -0.93
C PHE A 55 1.53 -17.73 -0.10
N GLN A 56 1.98 -18.97 0.05
CA GLN A 56 1.26 -19.98 0.84
C GLN A 56 1.21 -19.62 2.32
N GLY A 57 2.29 -19.10 2.87
CA GLY A 57 2.35 -18.68 4.27
C GLY A 57 1.40 -17.50 4.56
N VAL A 58 1.40 -16.46 3.74
CA VAL A 58 0.52 -15.30 3.88
C VAL A 58 -0.95 -15.70 3.72
N ARG A 59 -1.25 -16.59 2.75
CA ARG A 59 -2.59 -17.12 2.55
C ARG A 59 -3.08 -17.91 3.77
N ALA A 60 -2.28 -18.86 4.25
CA ALA A 60 -2.62 -19.68 5.39
C ALA A 60 -2.84 -18.84 6.66
N GLU A 61 -2.02 -17.79 6.83
CA GLU A 61 -2.16 -16.88 7.96
C GLU A 61 -3.43 -16.04 7.88
N GLY A 62 -3.82 -15.57 6.66
CA GLY A 62 -5.10 -14.92 6.44
C GLY A 62 -6.29 -15.80 6.79
N GLU A 63 -6.26 -17.06 6.35
CA GLU A 63 -7.29 -18.07 6.70
C GLU A 63 -7.34 -18.34 8.21
N ARG A 64 -6.18 -18.41 8.87
CA ARG A 64 -6.10 -18.58 10.35
C ARG A 64 -6.74 -17.41 11.11
N LEU A 65 -6.62 -16.19 10.57
CA LEU A 65 -7.25 -14.99 11.14
C LEU A 65 -8.75 -14.89 10.83
N GLY A 66 -9.29 -15.83 10.07
CA GLY A 66 -10.71 -15.85 9.69
C GLY A 66 -11.05 -14.95 8.49
N GLY A 67 -10.04 -14.56 7.72
CA GLY A 67 -10.20 -13.69 6.57
C GLY A 67 -9.34 -14.10 5.38
N GLN A 68 -9.13 -13.16 4.47
CA GLN A 68 -8.29 -13.33 3.29
C GLN A 68 -7.25 -12.18 3.25
N ALA A 69 -5.98 -12.53 3.08
CA ALA A 69 -4.92 -11.56 2.89
C ALA A 69 -5.05 -10.88 1.51
N VAL A 70 -4.93 -9.57 1.45
CA VAL A 70 -4.86 -8.81 0.20
C VAL A 70 -3.42 -8.89 -0.31
N MET A 71 -3.20 -9.74 -1.31
CA MET A 71 -1.88 -10.01 -1.88
C MET A 71 -1.80 -9.44 -3.30
N GLU A 72 -1.37 -8.21 -3.43
CA GLU A 72 -1.04 -7.62 -4.71
C GLU A 72 0.26 -8.22 -5.24
N ALA A 73 0.30 -8.55 -6.53
CA ALA A 73 1.45 -9.22 -7.13
C ALA A 73 2.73 -8.39 -7.01
N ALA A 74 2.64 -7.07 -7.19
CA ALA A 74 3.77 -6.16 -7.06
C ALA A 74 4.35 -6.15 -5.63
N LEU A 75 3.48 -6.09 -4.61
CA LEU A 75 3.89 -6.13 -3.21
C LEU A 75 4.54 -7.48 -2.86
N LEU A 76 3.93 -8.58 -3.31
CA LEU A 76 4.48 -9.92 -3.09
C LEU A 76 5.87 -10.09 -3.73
N ASP A 77 6.04 -9.59 -4.95
CA ASP A 77 7.33 -9.59 -5.65
C ASP A 77 8.39 -8.74 -4.94
N GLU A 78 8.00 -7.57 -4.42
CA GLU A 78 8.88 -6.71 -3.64
C GLU A 78 9.31 -7.39 -2.33
N VAL A 79 8.37 -7.93 -1.56
CA VAL A 79 8.64 -8.67 -0.32
C VAL A 79 9.54 -9.88 -0.59
N ASN A 80 9.28 -10.63 -1.66
CA ASN A 80 10.12 -11.74 -2.10
C ASN A 80 11.57 -11.33 -2.38
N ALA A 81 11.79 -10.12 -2.89
CA ALA A 81 13.14 -9.60 -3.15
C ALA A 81 13.87 -9.11 -1.88
N LEU A 82 13.12 -8.77 -0.82
CA LEU A 82 13.68 -8.22 0.42
C LEU A 82 14.12 -9.28 1.44
N VAL A 83 13.69 -10.52 1.28
CA VAL A 83 13.95 -11.60 2.24
C VAL A 83 14.69 -12.78 1.60
N GLU A 84 15.49 -13.47 2.38
CA GLU A 84 16.19 -14.70 1.96
C GLU A 84 15.75 -15.93 2.77
N TRP A 85 15.17 -15.71 3.95
CA TRP A 85 14.59 -16.75 4.81
C TRP A 85 13.26 -16.27 5.39
N PRO A 86 12.17 -16.31 4.60
CA PRO A 86 10.90 -15.72 4.97
C PRO A 86 10.23 -16.46 6.13
N ALA A 87 9.82 -15.70 7.14
CA ALA A 87 8.97 -16.14 8.24
C ALA A 87 7.73 -15.25 8.27
N VAL A 88 6.56 -15.83 8.02
CA VAL A 88 5.29 -15.11 8.02
C VAL A 88 4.81 -14.91 9.45
N VAL A 89 4.47 -13.69 9.81
CA VAL A 89 3.88 -13.33 11.10
C VAL A 89 2.71 -12.38 10.91
N SER A 90 1.76 -12.38 11.83
CA SER A 90 0.63 -11.44 11.83
C SER A 90 0.62 -10.62 13.10
N GLY A 91 0.13 -9.41 12.98
CA GLY A 91 -0.16 -8.51 14.09
C GLY A 91 -1.56 -7.94 13.99
N SER A 92 -1.91 -7.15 14.99
CA SER A 92 -3.19 -6.44 15.08
C SER A 92 -3.00 -4.96 15.32
N PHE A 93 -4.03 -4.21 15.05
CA PHE A 93 -4.12 -2.80 15.41
C PHE A 93 -5.48 -2.50 16.05
N ASP A 94 -5.61 -1.32 16.62
CA ASP A 94 -6.84 -0.92 17.27
C ASP A 94 -7.99 -0.83 16.25
N ALA A 95 -9.09 -1.52 16.52
CA ALA A 95 -10.28 -1.54 15.66
C ALA A 95 -10.90 -0.14 15.47
N ASP A 96 -10.62 0.82 16.35
CA ASP A 96 -11.09 2.19 16.21
C ASP A 96 -10.54 2.88 14.95
N PHE A 97 -9.42 2.41 14.41
CA PHE A 97 -8.90 2.91 13.14
C PHE A 97 -9.77 2.53 11.94
N LEU A 98 -10.61 1.47 12.04
CA LEU A 98 -11.50 1.03 10.95
C LEU A 98 -12.59 2.05 10.60
N ARG A 99 -12.74 3.13 11.36
CA ARG A 99 -13.58 4.30 11.00
C ARG A 99 -13.00 5.13 9.84
N VAL A 100 -11.70 5.00 9.58
CA VAL A 100 -11.02 5.61 8.43
C VAL A 100 -11.30 4.78 7.18
N PRO A 101 -11.45 5.40 6.00
CA PRO A 101 -11.59 4.65 4.75
C PRO A 101 -10.54 3.55 4.61
N ALA A 102 -11.00 2.35 4.26
CA ALA A 102 -10.14 1.18 4.21
C ALA A 102 -8.94 1.37 3.27
N GLU A 103 -9.14 2.06 2.16
CA GLU A 103 -8.11 2.33 1.16
C GLU A 103 -6.94 3.14 1.75
N ALA A 104 -7.22 4.09 2.65
CA ALA A 104 -6.17 4.87 3.33
C ALA A 104 -5.35 4.00 4.28
N LEU A 105 -6.01 3.14 5.06
CA LEU A 105 -5.32 2.20 5.94
C LEU A 105 -4.50 1.17 5.15
N ILE A 106 -5.05 0.66 4.04
CA ILE A 106 -4.38 -0.29 3.15
C ILE A 106 -3.13 0.34 2.53
N SER A 107 -3.24 1.55 1.95
CA SER A 107 -2.11 2.28 1.38
C SER A 107 -1.01 2.48 2.44
N SER A 108 -1.38 2.93 3.64
CA SER A 108 -0.42 3.08 4.75
C SER A 108 0.30 1.78 5.12
N MET A 109 -0.42 0.65 5.14
CA MET A 109 0.16 -0.67 5.44
C MET A 109 1.08 -1.17 4.32
N GLN A 110 0.66 -1.03 3.07
CA GLN A 110 1.37 -1.59 1.92
C GLN A 110 2.58 -0.74 1.53
N GLU A 111 2.41 0.57 1.38
CA GLU A 111 3.47 1.43 0.85
C GLU A 111 4.59 1.71 1.87
N HIS A 112 4.22 1.88 3.14
CA HIS A 112 5.21 2.23 4.16
C HIS A 112 5.85 1.02 4.84
N GLN A 113 5.09 -0.08 5.01
CA GLN A 113 5.53 -1.20 5.84
C GLN A 113 5.59 -2.53 5.09
N ARG A 114 5.12 -2.61 3.85
CA ARG A 114 5.06 -3.85 3.06
C ARG A 114 4.23 -4.93 3.76
N TYR A 115 3.16 -4.53 4.45
CA TYR A 115 2.24 -5.44 5.10
C TYR A 115 1.10 -5.85 4.16
N PHE A 116 0.58 -7.05 4.36
CA PHE A 116 -0.59 -7.58 3.67
C PHE A 116 -1.82 -7.37 4.57
N PRO A 117 -2.75 -6.49 4.20
CA PRO A 117 -4.01 -6.32 4.93
C PRO A 117 -4.87 -7.57 4.85
N VAL A 118 -5.76 -7.75 5.83
CA VAL A 118 -6.70 -8.87 5.87
C VAL A 118 -8.13 -8.36 5.73
N ARG A 119 -8.92 -8.98 4.85
CA ARG A 119 -10.34 -8.70 4.67
C ARG A 119 -11.18 -9.88 5.12
N ASP A 120 -12.37 -9.62 5.64
CA ASP A 120 -13.34 -10.64 5.97
C ASP A 120 -14.06 -11.19 4.71
N ALA A 121 -14.99 -12.12 4.90
CA ALA A 121 -15.77 -12.74 3.81
C ALA A 121 -16.68 -11.74 3.06
N ASN A 122 -16.99 -10.58 3.65
CA ASN A 122 -17.79 -9.51 3.05
C ASN A 122 -16.91 -8.47 2.34
N GLY A 123 -15.58 -8.63 2.38
CA GLY A 123 -14.62 -7.70 1.81
C GLY A 123 -14.28 -6.51 2.73
N ALA A 124 -14.78 -6.46 3.97
CA ALA A 124 -14.44 -5.43 4.93
C ALA A 124 -13.03 -5.65 5.49
N LEU A 125 -12.28 -4.55 5.71
CA LEU A 125 -10.96 -4.59 6.32
C LEU A 125 -11.07 -5.08 7.76
N MET A 126 -10.23 -6.04 8.14
CA MET A 126 -10.10 -6.54 9.51
C MET A 126 -8.96 -5.79 10.23
N PRO A 127 -8.98 -5.70 11.57
CA PRO A 127 -7.94 -5.02 12.34
C PRO A 127 -6.66 -5.87 12.47
N HIS A 128 -6.24 -6.48 11.35
CA HIS A 128 -5.10 -7.38 11.28
C HIS A 128 -4.24 -7.05 10.06
N PHE A 129 -2.96 -7.32 10.20
CA PHE A 129 -2.01 -7.29 9.10
C PHE A 129 -1.11 -8.52 9.14
N ILE A 130 -0.57 -8.90 8.00
CA ILE A 130 0.42 -9.97 7.87
C ILE A 130 1.69 -9.36 7.31
N THR A 131 2.82 -9.77 7.83
CA THR A 131 4.14 -9.35 7.34
C THR A 131 5.07 -10.54 7.23
N VAL A 132 6.16 -10.34 6.50
CA VAL A 132 7.19 -11.36 6.30
C VAL A 132 8.49 -10.85 6.90
N ALA A 133 8.89 -11.48 7.98
CA ALA A 133 10.21 -11.24 8.57
C ALA A 133 11.28 -12.03 7.82
N ASN A 134 12.50 -11.48 7.74
CA ASN A 134 13.66 -12.21 7.22
C ASN A 134 14.39 -12.94 8.35
N ILE A 135 13.66 -13.53 9.27
CA ILE A 135 14.23 -14.26 10.40
C ILE A 135 13.17 -15.17 11.02
N ASP A 136 13.50 -16.41 11.26
CA ASP A 136 12.74 -17.30 12.14
C ASP A 136 13.16 -17.01 13.59
N SER A 137 12.40 -16.14 14.25
CA SER A 137 12.75 -15.61 15.57
C SER A 137 12.46 -16.64 16.67
N GLN A 138 13.39 -16.77 17.62
CA GLN A 138 13.18 -17.54 18.86
C GLN A 138 12.09 -16.89 19.76
N ASP A 139 11.79 -15.62 19.56
CA ASP A 139 10.73 -14.88 20.26
C ASP A 139 9.85 -14.15 19.23
N PRO A 140 8.93 -14.85 18.56
CA PRO A 140 8.04 -14.24 17.54
C PRO A 140 7.18 -13.11 18.11
N GLN A 141 6.83 -13.17 19.40
CA GLN A 141 6.00 -12.14 20.03
C GLN A 141 6.69 -10.77 20.05
N ARG A 142 8.01 -10.73 20.19
CA ARG A 142 8.76 -9.47 20.08
C ARG A 142 8.75 -8.90 18.67
N VAL A 143 8.79 -9.77 17.67
CA VAL A 143 8.69 -9.35 16.26
C VAL A 143 7.31 -8.74 16.00
N ILE A 144 6.24 -9.43 16.44
CA ILE A 144 4.85 -8.97 16.32
C ILE A 144 4.68 -7.62 17.03
N ALA A 145 5.03 -7.54 18.31
CA ALA A 145 4.91 -6.29 19.08
C ALA A 145 5.73 -5.14 18.48
N GLY A 146 6.87 -5.44 17.86
CA GLY A 146 7.67 -4.46 17.14
C GLY A 146 6.91 -3.89 15.93
N ASN A 147 6.31 -4.75 15.11
CA ASN A 147 5.54 -4.35 13.94
C ASN A 147 4.26 -3.61 14.33
N GLU A 148 3.53 -4.06 15.36
CA GLU A 148 2.35 -3.36 15.90
C GLU A 148 2.70 -1.94 16.41
N ARG A 149 3.87 -1.78 17.02
CA ARG A 149 4.36 -0.46 17.45
C ARG A 149 4.67 0.47 16.28
N VAL A 150 5.18 -0.07 15.17
CA VAL A 150 5.53 0.73 14.00
C VAL A 150 4.29 1.15 13.21
N ILE A 151 3.29 0.26 13.08
CA ILE A 151 2.09 0.60 12.30
C ILE A 151 1.16 1.58 13.02
N ARG A 152 1.09 1.53 14.34
CA ARG A 152 0.16 2.36 15.14
C ARG A 152 0.26 3.86 14.84
N PRO A 153 1.45 4.52 14.86
CA PRO A 153 1.55 5.94 14.51
C PRO A 153 1.11 6.22 13.07
N ARG A 154 1.39 5.34 12.14
CA ARG A 154 0.99 5.51 10.73
C ARG A 154 -0.53 5.50 10.54
N LEU A 155 -1.22 4.58 11.23
CA LEU A 155 -2.69 4.56 11.22
C LEU A 155 -3.28 5.75 12.00
N ALA A 156 -2.60 6.22 13.06
CA ALA A 156 -2.99 7.42 13.78
C ALA A 156 -2.86 8.69 12.91
N ASP A 157 -1.81 8.80 12.11
CA ASP A 157 -1.64 9.88 11.15
C ASP A 157 -2.79 9.87 10.11
N ALA A 158 -3.10 8.71 9.53
CA ALA A 158 -4.23 8.57 8.61
C ALA A 158 -5.57 8.95 9.26
N ALA A 159 -5.79 8.55 10.52
CA ALA A 159 -6.98 8.92 11.26
C ALA A 159 -7.04 10.43 11.55
N PHE A 160 -5.91 11.04 11.87
CA PHE A 160 -5.81 12.48 12.07
C PHE A 160 -6.13 13.24 10.77
N PHE A 161 -5.56 12.85 9.64
CA PHE A 161 -5.86 13.48 8.34
C PHE A 161 -7.34 13.33 7.97
N TRP A 162 -7.91 12.13 8.17
CA TRP A 162 -9.33 11.89 7.94
C TRP A 162 -10.22 12.83 8.75
N ASP A 163 -9.94 12.99 10.05
CA ASP A 163 -10.72 13.88 10.93
C ASP A 163 -10.51 15.35 10.58
N GLN A 164 -9.27 15.74 10.28
CA GLN A 164 -8.92 17.11 9.92
C GLN A 164 -9.57 17.52 8.60
N ASP A 165 -9.52 16.68 7.59
CA ASP A 165 -10.06 16.97 6.27
C ASP A 165 -11.57 17.15 6.28
N ARG A 166 -12.28 16.42 7.14
CA ARG A 166 -13.74 16.53 7.31
C ARG A 166 -14.20 17.83 7.99
N SER A 167 -13.27 18.63 8.49
CA SER A 167 -13.59 19.96 9.06
C SER A 167 -13.97 20.99 8.00
N GLN A 168 -13.67 20.72 6.72
CA GLN A 168 -13.95 21.60 5.60
C GLN A 168 -14.47 20.79 4.42
N THR A 169 -15.59 21.20 3.83
CA THR A 169 -16.20 20.52 2.68
C THR A 169 -15.34 20.64 1.41
N LEU A 170 -15.54 19.72 0.46
CA LEU A 170 -14.90 19.81 -0.86
C LEU A 170 -15.25 21.13 -1.57
N ALA A 171 -16.47 21.58 -1.43
CA ALA A 171 -16.93 22.86 -2.02
C ALA A 171 -16.18 24.07 -1.47
N GLU A 172 -15.92 24.11 -0.19
CA GLU A 172 -15.18 25.19 0.47
C GLU A 172 -13.70 25.21 0.06
N ARG A 173 -13.17 24.08 -0.43
CA ARG A 173 -11.78 23.97 -0.95
C ARG A 173 -11.63 24.50 -2.38
N LEU A 174 -12.71 24.60 -3.17
CA LEU A 174 -12.65 24.99 -4.60
C LEU A 174 -11.90 26.31 -4.85
N PRO A 175 -12.07 27.38 -4.07
CA PRO A 175 -11.33 28.63 -4.30
C PRO A 175 -9.82 28.45 -4.24
N ALA A 176 -9.30 27.58 -3.36
CA ALA A 176 -7.87 27.38 -3.17
C ALA A 176 -7.22 26.64 -4.37
N LEU A 177 -7.98 25.98 -5.22
CA LEU A 177 -7.48 25.42 -6.49
C LEU A 177 -6.95 26.49 -7.46
N GLU A 178 -7.27 27.78 -7.23
CA GLU A 178 -6.70 28.91 -7.98
C GLU A 178 -5.19 29.01 -7.80
N HIS A 179 -4.68 28.60 -6.65
CA HIS A 179 -3.25 28.63 -6.34
C HIS A 179 -2.48 27.40 -6.83
N VAL A 180 -3.18 26.37 -7.33
CA VAL A 180 -2.54 25.17 -7.89
C VAL A 180 -2.39 25.31 -9.40
N VAL A 181 -1.16 25.47 -9.85
CA VAL A 181 -0.86 25.63 -11.28
C VAL A 181 -1.17 24.33 -12.04
N PHE A 182 -2.08 24.41 -13.01
CA PHE A 182 -2.29 23.29 -13.95
C PHE A 182 -1.22 23.31 -15.05
N GLN A 183 -1.13 24.43 -15.76
CA GLN A 183 -0.14 24.63 -16.81
C GLN A 183 -0.02 26.14 -17.09
N LYS A 184 1.23 26.63 -17.24
CA LYS A 184 1.52 28.06 -17.32
C LYS A 184 0.66 28.86 -18.32
N ALA A 185 0.33 28.27 -19.48
CA ALA A 185 -0.49 28.91 -20.52
C ALA A 185 -1.99 28.64 -20.38
N LEU A 186 -2.39 27.68 -19.54
CA LEU A 186 -3.79 27.24 -19.38
C LEU A 186 -4.39 27.59 -18.01
N GLY A 187 -3.58 28.20 -17.13
CA GLY A 187 -4.02 28.68 -15.83
C GLY A 187 -3.94 27.64 -14.72
N SER A 188 -4.77 27.81 -13.71
CA SER A 188 -4.85 27.01 -12.49
C SER A 188 -5.71 25.73 -12.65
N LEU A 189 -5.70 24.87 -11.63
CA LEU A 189 -6.63 23.75 -11.55
C LEU A 189 -8.08 24.22 -11.42
N LYS A 190 -8.32 25.38 -10.81
CA LYS A 190 -9.64 26.00 -10.78
C LYS A 190 -10.11 26.36 -12.19
N ASP A 191 -9.29 27.07 -12.97
CA ASP A 191 -9.62 27.42 -14.36
C ASP A 191 -9.89 26.18 -15.21
N LYS A 192 -9.13 25.10 -15.00
CA LYS A 192 -9.38 23.81 -15.66
C LYS A 192 -10.73 23.21 -15.23
N GLY A 193 -11.00 23.20 -13.93
CA GLY A 193 -12.25 22.70 -13.36
C GLY A 193 -13.47 23.41 -13.94
N ASP A 194 -13.44 24.73 -13.99
CA ASP A 194 -14.53 25.57 -14.54
C ASP A 194 -14.78 25.26 -16.04
N ARG A 195 -13.72 25.07 -16.84
CA ARG A 195 -13.86 24.68 -18.25
C ARG A 195 -14.45 23.26 -18.39
N VAL A 196 -13.99 22.32 -17.59
CA VAL A 196 -14.50 20.93 -17.60
C VAL A 196 -15.97 20.90 -17.18
N ALA A 197 -16.34 21.65 -16.13
CA ALA A 197 -17.71 21.70 -15.65
C ALA A 197 -18.66 22.31 -16.70
N SER A 198 -18.23 23.38 -17.40
CA SER A 198 -19.00 23.99 -18.48
C SER A 198 -19.20 23.02 -19.65
N LEU A 199 -18.17 22.27 -20.04
CA LEU A 199 -18.26 21.26 -21.09
C LEU A 199 -19.17 20.09 -20.67
N ALA A 200 -18.98 19.57 -19.45
CA ALA A 200 -19.79 18.49 -18.90
C ALA A 200 -21.27 18.85 -18.88
N GLN A 201 -21.61 20.09 -18.51
CA GLN A 201 -22.95 20.61 -18.52
C GLN A 201 -23.55 20.65 -19.95
N GLN A 202 -22.79 21.07 -20.96
CA GLN A 202 -23.23 21.10 -22.34
C GLN A 202 -23.53 19.70 -22.89
N TYR A 203 -22.69 18.72 -22.54
CA TYR A 203 -22.87 17.33 -22.98
C TYR A 203 -23.95 16.56 -22.20
N ALA A 204 -24.27 16.97 -20.97
CA ALA A 204 -25.25 16.30 -20.13
C ALA A 204 -26.60 16.05 -20.85
N ASN A 205 -27.09 17.04 -21.62
CA ASN A 205 -28.30 16.93 -22.36
C ASN A 205 -28.22 15.86 -23.48
N ALA A 206 -27.07 15.73 -24.13
CA ALA A 206 -26.87 14.75 -25.19
C ALA A 206 -26.84 13.30 -24.65
N PHE A 207 -26.47 13.14 -23.40
CA PHE A 207 -26.42 11.84 -22.71
C PHE A 207 -27.60 11.58 -21.77
N SER A 208 -28.62 12.46 -21.80
CA SER A 208 -29.81 12.36 -20.95
C SER A 208 -29.51 12.25 -19.46
N THR A 209 -28.46 12.96 -18.98
CA THR A 209 -28.09 13.05 -17.60
C THR A 209 -28.52 14.37 -16.96
N ASP A 210 -28.55 14.42 -15.61
CA ASP A 210 -28.83 15.67 -14.90
C ASP A 210 -27.69 16.68 -15.10
N SER A 211 -28.00 17.78 -15.78
CA SER A 211 -27.06 18.83 -16.15
C SER A 211 -26.45 19.55 -14.92
N ALA A 212 -27.25 19.79 -13.87
CA ALA A 212 -26.78 20.45 -12.66
C ALA A 212 -25.88 19.53 -11.84
N LEU A 213 -26.26 18.27 -11.73
CA LEU A 213 -25.48 17.25 -11.02
C LEU A 213 -24.14 16.99 -11.74
N THR A 214 -24.17 16.90 -13.08
CA THR A 214 -22.97 16.69 -13.90
C THR A 214 -21.99 17.87 -13.77
N HIS A 215 -22.50 19.11 -13.81
CA HIS A 215 -21.70 20.31 -13.59
C HIS A 215 -21.07 20.31 -12.19
N ARG A 216 -21.86 20.01 -11.15
CA ARG A 216 -21.41 19.94 -9.76
C ARG A 216 -20.31 18.90 -9.56
N ALA A 217 -20.49 17.68 -10.10
CA ALA A 217 -19.50 16.61 -10.03
C ALA A 217 -18.17 17.04 -10.67
N ALA A 218 -18.22 17.66 -11.86
CA ALA A 218 -17.04 18.14 -12.55
C ALA A 218 -16.28 19.23 -11.79
N LEU A 219 -16.96 20.10 -11.04
CA LEU A 219 -16.34 21.11 -10.17
C LEU A 219 -15.61 20.45 -8.99
N LEU A 220 -16.23 19.45 -8.35
CA LEU A 220 -15.69 18.83 -7.14
C LEU A 220 -14.60 17.79 -7.43
N ALA A 221 -14.52 17.26 -8.64
CA ALA A 221 -13.68 16.12 -9.04
C ALA A 221 -12.19 16.24 -8.73
N ARG A 222 -11.71 17.43 -8.35
CA ARG A 222 -10.30 17.70 -8.02
C ARG A 222 -10.09 18.39 -6.68
N ALA A 223 -11.17 18.60 -5.92
CA ALA A 223 -11.10 19.32 -4.66
C ALA A 223 -10.32 18.54 -3.59
N ASP A 224 -10.30 17.23 -3.68
CA ASP A 224 -9.57 16.34 -2.78
C ASP A 224 -8.04 16.46 -2.89
N LEU A 225 -7.51 17.01 -3.98
CA LEU A 225 -6.08 17.35 -4.10
C LEU A 225 -5.58 18.32 -3.01
N LEU A 226 -6.49 19.04 -2.38
CA LEU A 226 -6.18 20.00 -1.31
C LEU A 226 -6.39 19.42 0.09
N THR A 227 -6.61 18.13 0.20
CA THR A 227 -6.75 17.43 1.47
C THR A 227 -5.39 16.94 1.96
N GLU A 228 -5.22 16.89 3.29
CA GLU A 228 -4.01 16.34 3.90
C GLU A 228 -3.83 14.87 3.54
N MET A 229 -4.94 14.12 3.49
CA MET A 229 -4.93 12.70 3.13
C MET A 229 -4.37 12.46 1.72
N VAL A 230 -4.81 13.21 0.72
CA VAL A 230 -4.29 13.09 -0.66
C VAL A 230 -2.88 13.66 -0.77
N GLY A 231 -2.52 14.62 0.07
CA GLY A 231 -1.15 15.13 0.19
C GLY A 231 -0.16 14.05 0.64
N GLU A 232 -0.54 13.23 1.62
CA GLU A 232 0.27 12.10 2.12
C GLU A 232 0.16 10.86 1.22
N PHE A 233 -1.04 10.57 0.70
CA PHE A 233 -1.33 9.41 -0.14
C PHE A 233 -1.87 9.84 -1.52
N PRO A 234 -0.99 10.27 -2.46
CA PRO A 234 -1.41 10.81 -3.76
C PRO A 234 -2.23 9.82 -4.62
N ASP A 235 -1.99 8.53 -4.47
CA ASP A 235 -2.68 7.46 -5.20
C ASP A 235 -4.16 7.33 -4.78
N LEU A 236 -4.54 7.94 -3.66
CA LEU A 236 -5.93 7.99 -3.18
C LEU A 236 -6.73 9.15 -3.75
N GLN A 237 -6.17 9.97 -4.65
CA GLN A 237 -6.91 11.01 -5.35
C GLN A 237 -8.12 10.42 -6.07
N GLY A 238 -9.28 11.05 -5.91
CA GLY A 238 -10.56 10.56 -6.41
C GLY A 238 -11.23 9.55 -5.48
N VAL A 239 -10.48 8.60 -4.93
CA VAL A 239 -11.00 7.67 -3.91
C VAL A 239 -11.43 8.46 -2.66
N MET A 240 -10.56 9.31 -2.16
CA MET A 240 -10.88 10.17 -1.01
C MET A 240 -11.91 11.22 -1.34
N GLY A 241 -11.87 11.78 -2.57
CA GLY A 241 -12.90 12.67 -3.08
C GLY A 241 -14.31 12.09 -2.97
N ARG A 242 -14.48 10.81 -3.29
CA ARG A 242 -15.74 10.08 -3.13
C ARG A 242 -16.20 10.03 -1.68
N TYR A 243 -15.30 9.69 -0.75
CA TYR A 243 -15.63 9.60 0.67
C TYR A 243 -16.02 10.97 1.23
N TYR A 244 -15.26 12.01 0.93
CA TYR A 244 -15.56 13.36 1.38
C TYR A 244 -16.86 13.90 0.77
N ALA A 245 -17.14 13.61 -0.52
CA ALA A 245 -18.40 13.99 -1.14
C ALA A 245 -19.62 13.37 -0.43
N VAL A 246 -19.51 12.10 -0.02
CA VAL A 246 -20.57 11.42 0.76
C VAL A 246 -20.74 12.06 2.15
N GLU A 247 -19.64 12.34 2.85
CA GLU A 247 -19.65 13.03 4.17
C GLU A 247 -20.23 14.45 4.08
N ASP A 248 -19.96 15.16 2.97
CA ASP A 248 -20.49 16.49 2.68
C ASP A 248 -22.01 16.48 2.33
N GLY A 249 -22.62 15.28 2.21
CA GLY A 249 -24.03 15.12 1.86
C GLY A 249 -24.32 15.23 0.36
N GLU A 250 -23.31 15.15 -0.50
CA GLU A 250 -23.53 15.12 -1.95
C GLU A 250 -24.22 13.82 -2.37
N PRO A 251 -25.04 13.84 -3.44
CA PRO A 251 -25.70 12.64 -3.94
C PRO A 251 -24.70 11.53 -4.29
N GLN A 252 -25.05 10.27 -4.00
CA GLN A 252 -24.18 9.10 -4.28
C GLN A 252 -23.75 9.03 -5.74
N ALA A 253 -24.64 9.43 -6.70
CA ALA A 253 -24.32 9.47 -8.11
C ALA A 253 -23.21 10.48 -8.43
N LEU A 254 -23.16 11.60 -7.72
CA LEU A 254 -22.09 12.59 -7.84
C LEU A 254 -20.79 12.05 -7.22
N ALA A 255 -20.87 11.48 -6.02
CA ALA A 255 -19.70 10.94 -5.34
C ALA A 255 -18.99 9.82 -6.12
N ASN A 256 -19.73 9.07 -6.94
CA ASN A 256 -19.20 7.98 -7.77
C ASN A 256 -18.72 8.45 -9.16
N ALA A 257 -18.88 9.72 -9.51
CA ALA A 257 -18.47 10.27 -10.81
C ALA A 257 -16.99 10.66 -10.81
#